data_741488a59c92a6b89295c5a42a07871c
#
_entry.id   741488a59c92a6b89295c5a42a07871c
#
_cell.length_a   1.000
_cell.length_b   1.000
_cell.length_c   1.000
_cell.angle_alpha   90.00
_cell.angle_beta   90.00
_cell.angle_gamma   90.00
#
_symmetry.space_group_name_H-M   'P 1'
#
loop_
_entity.id
_entity.type
_entity.pdbx_description
1 polymer ?
#
loop_
_entity_poly.entity_id
_entity_poly.type
_entity_poly.pdbx_seq_one_letter_code
_entity_poly.pdbx_strand_id
1 'polypeptide(L)'
;MGRHSLPDSHAAEGRRGHLSTRRRRRTVAVATLLVLAVATGTAVAAKGGLLSFSESCEDSAVHLSVVASPDIAPAVRSIAEQARADELKADGRCLVVEVLARDAHKVAEALAAGDTEPGFQVWLPDSDLWLERAKGLGDGVPVSPSDSVASSPVALAMVPSASRALGWPRKTYTWAELVAGALGSDRVRLGAADPARSATGLLALAGIGASSARQGGDSDTRVAQTAKVLAERMSDGDAQVLETLARSTSGAEEGNPKRNQAVLLSEQAAFTHNAEATGAGKLDLFYPEDGTPLLDYPYTLVNEARLSTPESRAALRFMNLLGDREAQATFAEHGFRAGDGSAKESLVAAAGGRKPQPYAEPAAEAPSAEELRETLGMWTITVQSARLTTVVDASGSMATLVPGRNQSRMDVTKESLIQALDQFTPDDEIGLWEFATTLDGQKDYRRLMETKRLGDRSADGGTHREKLTAAFAGLQPVPGGATGLYDTTLASYKEARSTYVKGKFNALVILTDGSHQDTDGISRSGLVTELEELVDPERPVPVIAIAVGPDADRDEVAEIARVTGGDGYEVSDPAEIQAVILQAIMAAGQNGRAAQE
;
A
#
# COMPACT_ATOMS: atom_id res chain seq x y z
N MET A 1 -38.84 -49.21 -29.28
CA MET A 1 -38.50 -49.95 -30.50
C MET A 1 -36.99 -49.98 -30.56
N GLY A 2 -36.29 -51.02 -30.48
CA GLY A 2 -36.22 -52.45 -30.50
C GLY A 2 -34.77 -52.77 -30.30
N ARG A 3 -34.38 -53.51 -29.32
CA ARG A 3 -34.20 -54.95 -29.18
C ARG A 3 -33.23 -55.57 -30.17
N HIS A 4 -32.27 -56.25 -29.60
CA HIS A 4 -31.72 -57.62 -29.79
C HIS A 4 -30.21 -57.60 -30.01
N SER A 5 -29.39 -58.55 -29.64
CA SER A 5 -29.47 -59.77 -28.79
C SER A 5 -28.05 -60.30 -28.71
N LEU A 6 -27.66 -60.92 -27.62
CA LEU A 6 -26.58 -61.88 -27.50
C LEU A 6 -26.85 -63.13 -28.37
N PRO A 7 -25.87 -63.91 -28.72
CA PRO A 7 -25.97 -65.31 -28.35
C PRO A 7 -24.70 -65.93 -27.72
N ASP A 8 -25.03 -67.00 -27.02
CA ASP A 8 -24.33 -67.91 -26.18
C ASP A 8 -23.21 -68.77 -26.84
N SER A 9 -22.33 -69.16 -25.93
CA SER A 9 -21.75 -70.49 -25.70
C SER A 9 -21.43 -71.44 -26.85
N HIS A 10 -20.22 -71.97 -26.81
CA HIS A 10 -20.00 -73.43 -26.82
C HIS A 10 -18.69 -73.82 -26.11
N ALA A 11 -18.85 -74.76 -25.23
CA ALA A 11 -17.80 -75.49 -24.52
C ALA A 11 -17.10 -76.50 -25.47
N ALA A 12 -15.83 -76.71 -25.28
CA ALA A 12 -15.16 -77.97 -25.68
C ALA A 12 -14.10 -78.35 -24.65
N GLU A 13 -14.36 -79.45 -24.02
CA GLU A 13 -13.50 -80.22 -23.16
C GLU A 13 -12.22 -80.71 -23.90
N GLY A 14 -11.13 -80.87 -23.15
CA GLY A 14 -10.22 -81.98 -23.38
C GLY A 14 -8.78 -81.69 -23.49
N ARG A 15 -8.04 -81.89 -22.46
CA ARG A 15 -6.91 -82.81 -22.19
C ARG A 15 -5.93 -82.29 -21.16
N ARG A 16 -5.95 -82.97 -20.06
CA ARG A 16 -4.92 -82.86 -19.00
C ARG A 16 -3.57 -83.34 -19.57
N GLY A 17 -2.62 -82.47 -19.60
CA GLY A 17 -1.20 -82.82 -19.81
C GLY A 17 -0.40 -82.53 -18.54
N HIS A 18 -0.02 -83.56 -17.80
CA HIS A 18 0.93 -83.51 -16.72
C HIS A 18 2.29 -83.02 -17.24
N LEU A 19 2.59 -81.71 -16.97
CA LEU A 19 3.95 -81.25 -17.10
C LEU A 19 4.53 -80.96 -15.69
N SER A 20 5.51 -81.75 -15.43
CA SER A 20 6.25 -82.06 -14.25
C SER A 20 6.51 -80.91 -13.31
N THR A 21 6.21 -81.13 -12.03
CA THR A 21 6.55 -80.37 -10.82
C THR A 21 8.05 -80.00 -10.69
N ARG A 22 8.91 -80.58 -11.50
CA ARG A 22 10.37 -80.29 -11.51
C ARG A 22 10.72 -78.97 -12.20
N ARG A 23 9.96 -78.49 -13.19
CA ARG A 23 10.22 -77.22 -13.88
C ARG A 23 9.73 -76.00 -13.02
N ARG A 24 8.67 -76.20 -12.27
CA ARG A 24 8.13 -75.15 -11.38
C ARG A 24 9.05 -74.91 -10.17
N ARG A 25 9.69 -75.97 -9.63
CA ARG A 25 10.66 -75.83 -8.52
C ARG A 25 11.97 -75.18 -8.98
N ARG A 26 12.43 -75.38 -10.24
CA ARG A 26 13.61 -74.71 -10.77
C ARG A 26 13.33 -73.19 -11.06
N THR A 27 12.16 -72.83 -11.57
CA THR A 27 11.82 -71.43 -11.81
C THR A 27 11.57 -70.66 -10.49
N VAL A 28 10.99 -71.29 -9.49
CA VAL A 28 10.87 -70.67 -8.17
C VAL A 28 12.21 -70.52 -7.48
N ALA A 29 13.09 -71.53 -7.56
CA ALA A 29 14.41 -71.45 -6.97
C ALA A 29 15.31 -70.40 -7.66
N VAL A 30 15.23 -70.25 -8.99
CA VAL A 30 15.98 -69.20 -9.71
C VAL A 30 15.41 -67.82 -9.43
N ALA A 31 14.10 -67.68 -9.32
CA ALA A 31 13.49 -66.41 -8.94
C ALA A 31 13.83 -66.00 -7.49
N THR A 32 13.83 -66.99 -6.57
CA THR A 32 14.23 -66.74 -5.16
C THR A 32 15.70 -66.40 -5.01
N LEU A 33 16.58 -67.06 -5.77
CA LEU A 33 18.02 -66.77 -5.82
C LEU A 33 18.29 -65.36 -6.45
N LEU A 34 17.57 -65.00 -7.50
CA LEU A 34 17.65 -63.64 -8.08
C LEU A 34 17.19 -62.55 -7.12
N VAL A 35 16.07 -62.78 -6.41
CA VAL A 35 15.59 -61.83 -5.41
C VAL A 35 16.54 -61.72 -4.22
N LEU A 36 17.11 -62.85 -3.76
CA LEU A 36 18.13 -62.85 -2.72
C LEU A 36 19.46 -62.21 -3.18
N ALA A 37 19.87 -62.42 -4.42
CA ALA A 37 21.06 -61.77 -4.99
C ALA A 37 20.88 -60.26 -5.14
N VAL A 38 19.70 -59.81 -5.54
CA VAL A 38 19.38 -58.37 -5.58
C VAL A 38 19.28 -57.80 -4.15
N ALA A 39 18.66 -58.50 -3.21
CA ALA A 39 18.56 -58.06 -1.83
C ALA A 39 19.91 -58.04 -1.09
N THR A 40 20.80 -59.04 -1.35
CA THR A 40 22.16 -59.03 -0.80
C THR A 40 23.08 -58.04 -1.53
N GLY A 41 22.90 -57.84 -2.84
CA GLY A 41 23.63 -56.84 -3.61
C GLY A 41 23.29 -55.40 -3.13
N THR A 42 22.02 -55.10 -2.88
CA THR A 42 21.58 -53.82 -2.31
C THR A 42 22.02 -53.64 -0.84
N ALA A 43 22.01 -54.69 -0.03
CA ALA A 43 22.47 -54.63 1.36
C ALA A 43 24.01 -54.46 1.47
N VAL A 44 24.79 -55.03 0.57
CA VAL A 44 26.26 -54.87 0.50
C VAL A 44 26.62 -53.49 -0.09
N ALA A 45 25.86 -53.01 -1.08
CA ALA A 45 26.05 -51.67 -1.62
C ALA A 45 25.69 -50.58 -0.58
N ALA A 46 24.64 -50.79 0.23
CA ALA A 46 24.28 -49.89 1.31
C ALA A 46 25.28 -49.91 2.49
N LYS A 47 25.86 -51.06 2.84
CA LYS A 47 26.91 -51.16 3.88
C LYS A 47 28.31 -50.81 3.37
N GLY A 48 28.56 -50.88 2.07
CA GLY A 48 29.84 -50.54 1.44
C GLY A 48 29.95 -49.05 1.04
N GLY A 49 28.97 -48.21 1.31
CA GLY A 49 29.02 -46.81 0.91
C GLY A 49 28.92 -46.57 -0.60
N LEU A 50 28.57 -47.61 -1.39
CA LEU A 50 28.41 -47.53 -2.85
C LEU A 50 27.00 -47.10 -3.29
N LEU A 51 26.02 -47.10 -2.37
CA LEU A 51 24.73 -46.43 -2.51
C LEU A 51 24.62 -45.49 -1.31
N SER A 52 25.08 -44.29 -1.49
CA SER A 52 24.58 -43.20 -0.67
C SER A 52 23.08 -43.07 -1.01
N PHE A 53 22.20 -43.50 -0.10
CA PHE A 53 20.89 -42.89 -0.05
C PHE A 53 21.16 -41.44 0.38
N SER A 54 21.43 -40.56 -0.57
CA SER A 54 21.21 -39.15 -0.32
C SER A 54 19.74 -39.08 0.03
N GLU A 55 19.41 -38.75 1.30
CA GLU A 55 18.08 -38.29 1.66
C GLU A 55 17.71 -37.30 0.59
N SER A 56 16.60 -37.53 -0.10
CA SER A 56 16.15 -36.60 -1.12
C SER A 56 16.00 -35.23 -0.41
N CYS A 57 16.45 -34.17 -1.05
CA CYS A 57 16.40 -32.84 -0.49
C CYS A 57 14.98 -32.46 0.03
N GLU A 58 13.94 -33.18 -0.40
CA GLU A 58 12.55 -32.95 0.00
C GLU A 58 12.22 -33.41 1.44
N ASP A 59 12.87 -34.50 1.94
CA ASP A 59 12.49 -35.09 3.25
C ASP A 59 13.10 -34.35 4.47
N SER A 60 14.11 -33.48 4.27
CA SER A 60 14.79 -32.73 5.33
C SER A 60 14.95 -31.24 5.03
N ALA A 61 14.20 -30.72 4.08
CA ALA A 61 14.29 -29.31 3.65
C ALA A 61 13.83 -28.31 4.72
N VAL A 62 14.45 -27.14 4.73
CA VAL A 62 13.91 -25.96 5.39
C VAL A 62 13.12 -25.16 4.35
N HIS A 63 11.84 -24.96 4.62
CA HIS A 63 10.97 -24.17 3.79
C HIS A 63 11.04 -22.70 4.19
N LEU A 64 11.23 -21.82 3.22
CA LEU A 64 11.22 -20.38 3.39
C LEU A 64 10.16 -19.77 2.46
N SER A 65 9.13 -19.17 3.04
CA SER A 65 8.10 -18.45 2.29
C SER A 65 8.49 -16.99 2.15
N VAL A 66 8.57 -16.54 0.90
CA VAL A 66 8.91 -15.16 0.52
C VAL A 66 7.72 -14.53 -0.17
N VAL A 67 7.27 -13.40 0.32
CA VAL A 67 6.31 -12.53 -0.40
C VAL A 67 7.10 -11.42 -1.07
N ALA A 68 6.90 -11.22 -2.36
CA ALA A 68 7.58 -10.19 -3.15
C ALA A 68 6.57 -9.37 -3.96
N SER A 69 6.90 -8.11 -4.22
CA SER A 69 6.13 -7.28 -5.15
C SER A 69 6.03 -7.95 -6.52
N PRO A 70 4.91 -7.76 -7.24
CA PRO A 70 4.64 -8.48 -8.49
C PRO A 70 5.71 -8.31 -9.57
N ASP A 71 6.36 -7.17 -9.62
CA ASP A 71 7.40 -6.82 -10.58
C ASP A 71 8.73 -7.56 -10.33
N ILE A 72 9.17 -7.70 -9.06
CA ILE A 72 10.41 -8.41 -8.71
C ILE A 72 10.22 -9.92 -8.52
N ALA A 73 9.01 -10.37 -8.23
CA ALA A 73 8.72 -11.78 -7.95
C ALA A 73 9.20 -12.76 -9.06
N PRO A 74 9.12 -12.46 -10.37
CA PRO A 74 9.67 -13.33 -11.41
C PRO A 74 11.18 -13.56 -11.29
N ALA A 75 11.96 -12.51 -11.05
CA ALA A 75 13.40 -12.60 -10.87
C ALA A 75 13.76 -13.41 -9.62
N VAL A 76 13.08 -13.15 -8.50
CA VAL A 76 13.29 -13.88 -7.23
C VAL A 76 12.93 -15.37 -7.38
N ARG A 77 11.87 -15.71 -8.12
CA ARG A 77 11.54 -17.12 -8.45
C ARG A 77 12.64 -17.80 -9.24
N SER A 78 13.15 -17.15 -10.29
CA SER A 78 14.23 -17.70 -11.10
C SER A 78 15.46 -18.01 -10.25
N ILE A 79 15.82 -17.10 -9.32
CA ILE A 79 16.93 -17.31 -8.39
C ILE A 79 16.62 -18.46 -7.40
N ALA A 80 15.40 -18.54 -6.90
CA ALA A 80 14.97 -19.61 -6.00
C ALA A 80 14.97 -20.98 -6.68
N GLU A 81 14.55 -21.06 -7.93
CA GLU A 81 14.58 -22.28 -8.77
C GLU A 81 16.02 -22.73 -9.04
N GLN A 82 16.91 -21.79 -9.36
CA GLN A 82 18.34 -22.09 -9.52
C GLN A 82 18.94 -22.59 -8.21
N ALA A 83 18.66 -21.94 -7.08
CA ALA A 83 19.11 -22.36 -5.76
C ALA A 83 18.65 -23.79 -5.41
N ARG A 84 17.43 -24.16 -5.80
CA ARG A 84 16.90 -25.52 -5.66
C ARG A 84 17.62 -26.52 -6.56
N ALA A 85 17.89 -26.15 -7.83
CA ALA A 85 18.62 -26.98 -8.78
C ALA A 85 20.06 -27.26 -8.32
N ASP A 86 20.69 -26.27 -7.68
CA ASP A 86 22.04 -26.34 -7.14
C ASP A 86 22.10 -27.00 -5.74
N GLU A 87 20.97 -27.53 -5.24
CA GLU A 87 20.81 -28.11 -3.91
C GLU A 87 21.35 -27.20 -2.78
N LEU A 88 21.05 -25.93 -2.84
CA LEU A 88 21.51 -24.96 -1.85
C LEU A 88 21.11 -25.37 -0.43
N LYS A 89 22.07 -25.33 0.49
CA LYS A 89 21.88 -25.76 1.89
C LYS A 89 22.04 -24.60 2.88
N ALA A 90 21.19 -24.62 3.89
CA ALA A 90 21.31 -23.83 5.11
C ALA A 90 21.52 -24.81 6.27
N ASP A 91 22.66 -24.73 6.98
CA ASP A 91 23.04 -25.64 8.06
C ASP A 91 22.95 -27.14 7.71
N GLY A 92 23.38 -27.49 6.50
CA GLY A 92 23.38 -28.87 6.02
C GLY A 92 22.02 -29.43 5.57
N ARG A 93 20.94 -28.66 5.74
CA ARG A 93 19.59 -28.98 5.26
C ARG A 93 19.34 -28.27 3.94
N CYS A 94 18.64 -28.90 3.02
CA CYS A 94 18.27 -28.28 1.75
C CYS A 94 17.34 -27.09 2.00
N LEU A 95 17.54 -26.01 1.25
CA LEU A 95 16.70 -24.82 1.27
C LEU A 95 15.67 -24.90 0.13
N VAL A 96 14.39 -24.83 0.47
CA VAL A 96 13.29 -24.70 -0.48
C VAL A 96 12.64 -23.35 -0.27
N VAL A 97 12.75 -22.47 -1.27
CA VAL A 97 12.18 -21.11 -1.21
C VAL A 97 10.93 -21.09 -2.07
N GLU A 98 9.81 -20.70 -1.47
CA GLU A 98 8.53 -20.48 -2.13
C GLU A 98 8.28 -18.99 -2.27
N VAL A 99 8.07 -18.50 -3.51
CA VAL A 99 7.92 -17.06 -3.79
C VAL A 99 6.49 -16.76 -4.25
N LEU A 100 5.79 -15.96 -3.46
CA LEU A 100 4.45 -15.48 -3.73
C LEU A 100 4.48 -14.01 -4.15
N ALA A 101 3.83 -13.68 -5.27
CA ALA A 101 3.66 -12.30 -5.69
C ALA A 101 2.44 -11.69 -4.99
N ARG A 102 2.63 -10.56 -4.29
CA ARG A 102 1.55 -9.79 -3.65
C ARG A 102 1.84 -8.29 -3.74
N ASP A 103 0.80 -7.51 -3.95
CA ASP A 103 0.91 -6.04 -3.93
C ASP A 103 1.43 -5.57 -2.57
N ALA A 104 2.46 -4.73 -2.58
CA ALA A 104 3.15 -4.31 -1.35
C ALA A 104 2.23 -3.55 -0.39
N HIS A 105 1.31 -2.70 -0.92
CA HIS A 105 0.34 -1.99 -0.10
C HIS A 105 -0.58 -2.94 0.69
N LYS A 106 -1.05 -4.04 0.06
CA LYS A 106 -1.91 -5.04 0.72
C LYS A 106 -1.18 -5.80 1.82
N VAL A 107 0.10 -6.10 1.58
CA VAL A 107 0.95 -6.74 2.60
C VAL A 107 1.17 -5.79 3.77
N ALA A 108 1.49 -4.52 3.49
CA ALA A 108 1.66 -3.51 4.53
C ALA A 108 0.40 -3.34 5.39
N GLU A 109 -0.78 -3.29 4.77
CA GLU A 109 -2.07 -3.20 5.47
C GLU A 109 -2.34 -4.42 6.36
N ALA A 110 -2.09 -5.64 5.87
CA ALA A 110 -2.25 -6.86 6.65
C ALA A 110 -1.30 -6.90 7.86
N LEU A 111 -0.03 -6.50 7.68
CA LEU A 111 0.95 -6.43 8.76
C LEU A 111 0.60 -5.35 9.78
N ALA A 112 0.12 -4.18 9.33
CA ALA A 112 -0.34 -3.10 10.20
C ALA A 112 -1.56 -3.48 11.04
N ALA A 113 -2.44 -4.34 10.51
CA ALA A 113 -3.60 -4.87 11.24
C ALA A 113 -3.24 -5.90 12.34
N GLY A 114 -1.94 -6.21 12.51
CA GLY A 114 -1.47 -7.08 13.58
C GLY A 114 -1.66 -8.58 13.32
N ASP A 115 -1.78 -9.02 12.07
CA ASP A 115 -1.79 -10.45 11.73
C ASP A 115 -0.47 -11.10 12.17
N THR A 116 -0.48 -11.74 13.33
CA THR A 116 0.72 -12.29 13.97
C THR A 116 1.23 -13.57 13.31
N GLU A 117 0.49 -14.15 12.37
CA GLU A 117 0.86 -15.34 11.61
C GLU A 117 0.68 -15.09 10.10
N PRO A 118 1.46 -14.18 9.49
CA PRO A 118 1.26 -13.79 8.10
C PRO A 118 1.56 -14.90 7.08
N GLY A 119 2.07 -16.06 7.52
CA GLY A 119 2.36 -17.23 6.69
C GLY A 119 3.60 -17.09 5.81
N PHE A 120 4.44 -16.08 6.02
CA PHE A 120 5.71 -15.89 5.33
C PHE A 120 6.77 -15.28 6.26
N GLN A 121 8.05 -15.59 5.99
CA GLN A 121 9.17 -15.16 6.82
C GLN A 121 9.92 -13.95 6.22
N VAL A 122 9.82 -13.79 4.90
CA VAL A 122 10.53 -12.73 4.17
C VAL A 122 9.55 -11.93 3.32
N TRP A 123 9.73 -10.62 3.34
CA TRP A 123 9.00 -9.69 2.48
C TRP A 123 9.98 -8.85 1.65
N LEU A 124 9.73 -8.77 0.34
CA LEU A 124 10.44 -7.93 -0.62
C LEU A 124 9.43 -6.93 -1.24
N PRO A 125 9.12 -5.82 -0.55
CA PRO A 125 8.32 -4.76 -1.15
C PRO A 125 9.08 -4.04 -2.25
N ASP A 126 8.39 -3.29 -3.10
CA ASP A 126 8.98 -2.43 -4.12
C ASP A 126 9.62 -1.16 -3.54
N SER A 127 9.28 -0.78 -2.31
CA SER A 127 9.90 0.35 -1.60
C SER A 127 9.83 0.19 -0.07
N ASP A 128 10.79 0.80 0.61
CA ASP A 128 10.87 0.92 2.06
C ASP A 128 9.69 1.73 2.65
N LEU A 129 9.05 2.59 1.87
CA LEU A 129 7.87 3.34 2.30
C LEU A 129 6.74 2.43 2.85
N TRP A 130 6.65 1.19 2.35
CA TRP A 130 5.66 0.23 2.84
C TRP A 130 6.00 -0.32 4.22
N LEU A 131 7.28 -0.30 4.60
CA LEU A 131 7.73 -0.74 5.93
C LEU A 131 7.21 0.21 7.00
N GLU A 132 7.25 1.52 6.73
CA GLU A 132 6.68 2.52 7.63
C GLU A 132 5.17 2.34 7.77
N ARG A 133 4.48 2.03 6.67
CA ARG A 133 3.04 1.75 6.70
C ARG A 133 2.72 0.45 7.46
N ALA A 134 3.55 -0.58 7.33
CA ALA A 134 3.37 -1.86 8.03
C ALA A 134 3.53 -1.75 9.56
N LYS A 135 4.27 -0.74 10.06
CA LYS A 135 4.38 -0.47 11.49
C LYS A 135 3.05 -0.03 12.12
N GLY A 136 2.12 0.46 11.29
CA GLY A 136 0.82 0.96 11.75
C GLY A 136 0.98 2.03 12.83
N LEU A 137 0.07 2.02 13.81
CA LEU A 137 0.11 2.91 14.99
C LEU A 137 0.93 2.32 16.16
N GLY A 138 1.80 1.32 15.89
CA GLY A 138 2.66 0.68 16.89
C GLY A 138 2.28 -0.75 17.23
N ASP A 139 1.11 -1.22 16.80
CA ASP A 139 0.60 -2.59 17.04
C ASP A 139 0.85 -3.54 15.85
N GLY A 140 1.47 -3.05 14.78
CA GLY A 140 1.78 -3.85 13.59
C GLY A 140 2.80 -4.95 13.86
N VAL A 141 2.83 -5.93 12.94
CA VAL A 141 3.82 -7.01 13.00
C VAL A 141 5.23 -6.43 12.82
N PRO A 142 6.20 -6.75 13.71
CA PRO A 142 7.55 -6.24 13.59
C PRO A 142 8.20 -6.66 12.26
N VAL A 143 8.81 -5.70 11.58
CA VAL A 143 9.57 -5.91 10.35
C VAL A 143 11.01 -5.40 10.53
N SER A 144 11.98 -6.21 10.09
CA SER A 144 13.42 -5.92 10.20
C SER A 144 14.01 -5.82 8.79
N PRO A 145 14.13 -4.60 8.21
CA PRO A 145 14.72 -4.43 6.89
C PRO A 145 16.24 -4.62 6.90
N SER A 146 16.75 -5.10 5.78
CA SER A 146 18.17 -5.16 5.43
C SER A 146 18.41 -4.36 4.14
N ASP A 147 19.60 -4.50 3.56
CA ASP A 147 19.98 -3.81 2.34
C ASP A 147 19.03 -4.14 1.17
N SER A 148 18.95 -3.20 0.23
CA SER A 148 18.20 -3.34 -1.01
C SER A 148 18.84 -4.38 -1.93
N VAL A 149 18.06 -5.35 -2.40
CA VAL A 149 18.54 -6.40 -3.31
C VAL A 149 18.60 -5.95 -4.77
N ALA A 150 17.78 -4.97 -5.12
CA ALA A 150 17.65 -4.40 -6.45
C ALA A 150 17.11 -2.97 -6.34
N SER A 151 17.10 -2.23 -7.45
CA SER A 151 16.46 -0.91 -7.51
C SER A 151 15.89 -0.64 -8.89
N SER A 152 14.96 0.35 -8.97
CA SER A 152 14.42 0.82 -10.23
C SER A 152 14.07 2.31 -10.14
N PRO A 153 14.64 3.18 -10.99
CA PRO A 153 14.29 4.60 -11.01
C PRO A 153 12.84 4.83 -11.46
N VAL A 154 12.18 5.80 -10.85
CA VAL A 154 10.88 6.30 -11.29
C VAL A 154 11.10 7.41 -12.33
N ALA A 155 10.52 7.28 -13.51
CA ALA A 155 10.71 8.18 -14.63
C ALA A 155 9.39 8.53 -15.32
N LEU A 156 9.41 9.46 -16.26
CA LEU A 156 8.28 9.71 -17.15
C LEU A 156 8.48 8.93 -18.46
N ALA A 157 7.65 7.91 -18.65
CA ALA A 157 7.64 7.10 -19.88
C ALA A 157 6.66 7.70 -20.88
N MET A 158 7.05 7.82 -22.14
CA MET A 158 6.25 8.39 -23.21
C MET A 158 6.28 7.54 -24.48
N VAL A 159 5.17 7.57 -25.21
CA VAL A 159 5.16 7.05 -26.59
C VAL A 159 6.05 7.93 -27.48
N PRO A 160 6.68 7.38 -28.55
CA PRO A 160 7.69 8.10 -29.33
C PRO A 160 7.20 9.38 -30.03
N SER A 161 5.91 9.52 -30.29
CA SER A 161 5.33 10.76 -30.86
C SER A 161 5.33 11.89 -29.84
N ALA A 162 4.96 11.60 -28.58
CA ALA A 162 4.93 12.56 -27.48
C ALA A 162 6.35 12.94 -27.02
N SER A 163 7.25 11.97 -26.87
CA SER A 163 8.62 12.21 -26.43
C SER A 163 9.38 13.13 -27.40
N ARG A 164 9.23 12.91 -28.71
CA ARG A 164 9.83 13.79 -29.73
C ARG A 164 9.28 15.20 -29.69
N ALA A 165 8.00 15.39 -29.40
CA ALA A 165 7.40 16.72 -29.26
C ALA A 165 8.02 17.52 -28.10
N LEU A 166 8.45 16.84 -27.03
CA LEU A 166 9.20 17.43 -25.91
C LEU A 166 10.72 17.49 -26.14
N GLY A 167 11.22 17.03 -27.29
CA GLY A 167 12.63 17.14 -27.67
C GLY A 167 13.55 16.02 -27.20
N TRP A 168 12.97 14.86 -26.79
CA TRP A 168 13.73 13.66 -26.43
C TRP A 168 14.62 13.20 -27.61
N PRO A 169 15.84 12.71 -27.38
CA PRO A 169 16.50 12.54 -26.09
C PRO A 169 17.32 13.77 -25.63
N ARG A 170 17.38 14.83 -26.43
CA ARG A 170 18.34 15.93 -26.24
C ARG A 170 17.96 16.92 -25.16
N LYS A 171 16.65 17.13 -24.94
CA LYS A 171 16.17 18.00 -23.88
C LYS A 171 16.01 17.20 -22.59
N THR A 172 16.42 17.83 -21.52
CA THR A 172 16.27 17.37 -20.15
C THR A 172 15.43 18.38 -19.38
N TYR A 173 14.85 17.96 -18.27
CA TYR A 173 13.86 18.74 -17.52
C TYR A 173 13.93 18.37 -16.03
N THR A 174 13.59 19.32 -15.17
CA THR A 174 13.21 19.02 -13.79
C THR A 174 11.85 18.30 -13.74
N TRP A 175 11.50 17.69 -12.61
CA TRP A 175 10.17 17.06 -12.42
C TRP A 175 9.03 18.05 -12.72
N ALA A 176 9.11 19.26 -12.15
CA ALA A 176 8.06 20.27 -12.34
C ALA A 176 7.93 20.72 -13.81
N GLU A 177 9.05 20.93 -14.51
CA GLU A 177 9.04 21.31 -15.92
C GLU A 177 8.54 20.18 -16.82
N LEU A 178 8.93 18.92 -16.52
CA LEU A 178 8.54 17.75 -17.31
C LEU A 178 7.02 17.52 -17.23
N VAL A 179 6.45 17.61 -16.03
CA VAL A 179 5.01 17.46 -15.82
C VAL A 179 4.26 18.67 -16.40
N ALA A 180 4.74 19.90 -16.17
CA ALA A 180 4.14 21.10 -16.76
C ALA A 180 4.16 21.04 -18.30
N GLY A 181 5.24 20.55 -18.91
CA GLY A 181 5.34 20.32 -20.36
C GLY A 181 4.36 19.26 -20.87
N ALA A 182 4.15 18.20 -20.09
CA ALA A 182 3.17 17.15 -20.41
C ALA A 182 1.73 17.68 -20.26
N LEU A 183 1.41 18.38 -19.18
CA LEU A 183 0.07 18.91 -18.90
C LEU A 183 -0.30 20.13 -19.74
N GLY A 184 0.68 20.97 -20.08
CA GLY A 184 0.48 22.16 -20.94
C GLY A 184 0.25 21.85 -22.42
N SER A 185 0.29 20.57 -22.80
CA SER A 185 0.05 20.11 -24.16
C SER A 185 -1.29 19.40 -24.27
N ASP A 186 -2.24 19.94 -25.01
CA ASP A 186 -3.50 19.26 -25.34
C ASP A 186 -3.31 17.89 -26.01
N ARG A 187 -2.09 17.58 -26.44
CA ARG A 187 -1.73 16.34 -27.13
C ARG A 187 -1.13 15.29 -26.24
N VAL A 188 -0.72 15.61 -25.01
CA VAL A 188 -0.09 14.69 -24.08
C VAL A 188 -1.03 14.47 -22.90
N ARG A 189 -1.59 13.29 -22.82
CA ARG A 189 -2.38 12.85 -21.67
C ARG A 189 -1.50 12.01 -20.77
N LEU A 190 -1.35 12.47 -19.52
CA LEU A 190 -0.51 11.87 -18.51
C LEU A 190 -1.33 10.95 -17.59
N GLY A 191 -0.93 9.69 -17.50
CA GLY A 191 -1.47 8.72 -16.56
C GLY A 191 -0.49 8.41 -15.42
N ALA A 192 -1.02 7.91 -14.33
CA ALA A 192 -0.23 7.49 -13.16
C ALA A 192 -0.89 6.31 -12.45
N ALA A 193 -0.12 5.57 -11.67
CA ALA A 193 -0.65 4.67 -10.66
C ALA A 193 -1.08 5.46 -9.42
N ASP A 194 -2.09 4.94 -8.69
CA ASP A 194 -2.61 5.56 -7.46
C ASP A 194 -1.51 5.69 -6.39
N PRO A 195 -1.12 6.90 -5.97
CA PRO A 195 -0.14 7.09 -4.91
C PRO A 195 -0.48 6.41 -3.58
N ALA A 196 -1.74 6.11 -3.34
CA ALA A 196 -2.15 5.37 -2.14
C ALA A 196 -1.81 3.87 -2.22
N ARG A 197 -1.62 3.32 -3.44
CA ARG A 197 -1.42 1.88 -3.70
C ARG A 197 -0.12 1.56 -4.45
N SER A 198 0.56 2.57 -4.98
CA SER A 198 1.78 2.42 -5.80
C SER A 198 2.91 3.28 -5.25
N ALA A 199 4.04 2.65 -4.96
CA ALA A 199 5.26 3.37 -4.61
C ALA A 199 5.74 4.27 -5.76
N THR A 200 5.65 3.80 -7.02
CA THR A 200 5.95 4.61 -8.22
C THR A 200 5.13 5.90 -8.24
N GLY A 201 3.81 5.78 -8.02
CA GLY A 201 2.91 6.94 -7.99
C GLY A 201 3.25 7.92 -6.88
N LEU A 202 3.48 7.42 -5.66
CA LEU A 202 3.77 8.25 -4.49
C LEU A 202 5.13 8.95 -4.61
N LEU A 203 6.17 8.23 -4.99
CA LEU A 203 7.52 8.78 -5.18
C LEU A 203 7.56 9.81 -6.31
N ALA A 204 6.85 9.57 -7.41
CA ALA A 204 6.73 10.56 -8.50
C ALA A 204 6.05 11.84 -8.02
N LEU A 205 4.94 11.72 -7.28
CA LEU A 205 4.21 12.89 -6.76
C LEU A 205 5.04 13.67 -5.74
N ALA A 206 5.77 12.99 -4.84
CA ALA A 206 6.71 13.60 -3.91
C ALA A 206 7.85 14.33 -4.64
N GLY A 207 8.44 13.71 -5.68
CA GLY A 207 9.46 14.33 -6.52
C GLY A 207 8.95 15.59 -7.23
N ILE A 208 7.73 15.57 -7.76
CA ILE A 208 7.05 16.73 -8.36
C ILE A 208 6.87 17.84 -7.32
N GLY A 209 6.44 17.48 -6.10
CA GLY A 209 6.27 18.40 -4.99
C GLY A 209 7.58 19.10 -4.60
N ALA A 210 8.63 18.32 -4.35
CA ALA A 210 9.95 18.83 -4.01
C ALA A 210 10.54 19.71 -5.13
N SER A 211 10.37 19.33 -6.39
CA SER A 211 10.78 20.12 -7.56
C SER A 211 10.03 21.45 -7.64
N SER A 212 8.72 21.44 -7.42
CA SER A 212 7.87 22.64 -7.43
C SER A 212 8.25 23.61 -6.31
N ALA A 213 8.55 23.10 -5.12
CA ALA A 213 8.98 23.91 -3.97
C ALA A 213 10.31 24.64 -4.26
N ARG A 214 11.29 23.96 -4.91
CA ARG A 214 12.57 24.56 -5.32
C ARG A 214 12.42 25.70 -6.33
N GLN A 215 11.38 25.65 -7.18
CA GLN A 215 11.10 26.73 -8.13
C GLN A 215 10.47 27.97 -7.50
N GLY A 216 9.99 27.86 -6.26
CA GLY A 216 9.32 28.94 -5.53
C GLY A 216 7.91 29.28 -6.04
N GLY A 217 7.28 30.26 -5.43
CA GLY A 217 5.88 30.61 -5.73
C GLY A 217 4.90 29.69 -5.00
N ASP A 218 3.65 29.66 -5.47
CA ASP A 218 2.60 28.82 -4.89
C ASP A 218 2.79 27.36 -5.32
N SER A 219 3.72 26.65 -4.65
CA SER A 219 4.06 25.25 -4.92
C SER A 219 2.88 24.32 -4.67
N ASP A 220 2.15 24.53 -3.59
CA ASP A 220 1.08 23.65 -3.13
C ASP A 220 -0.11 23.67 -4.09
N THR A 221 -0.48 24.85 -4.58
CA THR A 221 -1.50 24.95 -5.64
C THR A 221 -1.09 24.21 -6.91
N ARG A 222 0.18 24.29 -7.34
CA ARG A 222 0.66 23.56 -8.53
C ARG A 222 0.63 22.05 -8.34
N VAL A 223 1.07 21.58 -7.17
CA VAL A 223 1.03 20.14 -6.84
C VAL A 223 -0.41 19.63 -6.76
N ALA A 224 -1.31 20.39 -6.14
CA ALA A 224 -2.73 20.05 -6.07
C ALA A 224 -3.40 20.03 -7.46
N GLN A 225 -3.08 20.97 -8.34
CA GLN A 225 -3.55 20.96 -9.73
C GLN A 225 -3.03 19.74 -10.49
N THR A 226 -1.75 19.40 -10.32
CA THR A 226 -1.15 18.20 -10.91
C THR A 226 -1.84 16.93 -10.40
N ALA A 227 -2.06 16.83 -9.10
CA ALA A 227 -2.76 15.71 -8.48
C ALA A 227 -4.18 15.54 -9.03
N LYS A 228 -4.93 16.62 -9.23
CA LYS A 228 -6.28 16.56 -9.84
C LYS A 228 -6.25 16.01 -11.26
N VAL A 229 -5.31 16.45 -12.09
CA VAL A 229 -5.20 15.95 -13.47
C VAL A 229 -4.78 14.48 -13.49
N LEU A 230 -3.85 14.09 -12.63
CA LEU A 230 -3.43 12.69 -12.50
C LEU A 230 -4.58 11.80 -12.05
N ALA A 231 -5.42 12.27 -11.14
CA ALA A 231 -6.58 11.54 -10.62
C ALA A 231 -7.60 11.15 -11.70
N GLU A 232 -7.78 12.00 -12.72
CA GLU A 232 -8.69 11.70 -13.84
C GLU A 232 -8.24 10.49 -14.68
N ARG A 233 -6.95 10.12 -14.59
CA ARG A 233 -6.28 9.09 -15.39
C ARG A 233 -5.48 8.11 -14.56
N MET A 234 -5.92 7.95 -13.32
CA MET A 234 -5.31 7.06 -12.34
C MET A 234 -5.69 5.60 -12.61
N SER A 235 -4.77 4.71 -12.30
CA SER A 235 -4.95 3.25 -12.30
C SER A 235 -4.42 2.66 -11.00
N ASP A 236 -4.84 1.45 -10.64
CA ASP A 236 -4.49 0.85 -9.34
C ASP A 236 -2.98 0.58 -9.19
N GLY A 237 -2.28 0.28 -10.28
CA GLY A 237 -0.84 0.01 -10.28
C GLY A 237 -0.19 0.15 -11.65
N ASP A 238 1.12 -0.04 -11.73
CA ASP A 238 1.94 0.18 -12.93
C ASP A 238 1.48 -0.67 -14.14
N ALA A 239 1.06 -1.90 -13.91
CA ALA A 239 0.56 -2.77 -14.98
C ALA A 239 -0.71 -2.20 -15.64
N GLN A 240 -1.66 -1.73 -14.83
CA GLN A 240 -2.90 -1.13 -15.33
C GLN A 240 -2.65 0.23 -16.02
N VAL A 241 -1.67 1.01 -15.54
CA VAL A 241 -1.25 2.25 -16.19
C VAL A 241 -0.75 1.97 -17.61
N LEU A 242 0.09 0.95 -17.80
CA LEU A 242 0.60 0.54 -19.11
C LEU A 242 -0.51 0.15 -20.09
N GLU A 243 -1.59 -0.48 -19.61
CA GLU A 243 -2.76 -0.82 -20.44
C GLU A 243 -3.48 0.41 -21.00
N THR A 244 -3.33 1.57 -20.36
CA THR A 244 -3.94 2.83 -20.79
C THR A 244 -3.19 3.52 -21.93
N LEU A 245 -1.96 3.12 -22.23
CA LEU A 245 -1.12 3.75 -23.26
C LEU A 245 -1.69 3.59 -24.66
N ALA A 246 -1.39 4.56 -25.53
CA ALA A 246 -1.66 4.46 -26.95
C ALA A 246 -0.81 3.33 -27.56
N ARG A 247 -1.48 2.38 -28.22
CA ARG A 247 -0.87 1.15 -28.75
C ARG A 247 -0.18 1.32 -30.09
N SER A 248 -0.46 2.42 -30.77
CA SER A 248 0.10 2.73 -32.09
C SER A 248 0.08 4.23 -32.35
N THR A 249 0.83 4.66 -33.38
CA THR A 249 0.85 6.05 -33.86
C THR A 249 -0.30 6.38 -34.83
N SER A 250 -1.34 5.56 -34.91
CA SER A 250 -2.51 5.86 -35.71
C SER A 250 -3.26 7.06 -35.13
N GLY A 251 -3.79 7.94 -35.98
CA GLY A 251 -4.58 9.08 -35.51
C GLY A 251 -5.79 8.70 -34.67
N ALA A 252 -6.33 7.48 -34.85
CA ALA A 252 -7.40 6.95 -34.03
C ALA A 252 -6.95 6.61 -32.60
N GLU A 253 -5.74 6.05 -32.41
CA GLU A 253 -5.18 5.77 -31.09
C GLU A 253 -4.66 7.04 -30.41
N GLU A 254 -3.91 7.88 -31.11
CA GLU A 254 -3.38 9.14 -30.57
C GLU A 254 -4.49 10.15 -30.25
N GLY A 255 -5.58 10.16 -31.02
CA GLY A 255 -6.75 10.99 -30.79
C GLY A 255 -7.75 10.42 -29.78
N ASN A 256 -7.59 9.18 -29.30
CA ASN A 256 -8.51 8.56 -28.38
C ASN A 256 -8.37 9.18 -26.96
N PRO A 257 -9.43 9.82 -26.45
CA PRO A 257 -9.37 10.48 -25.13
C PRO A 257 -9.14 9.50 -23.96
N LYS A 258 -9.36 8.20 -24.17
CA LYS A 258 -9.12 7.14 -23.18
C LYS A 258 -7.67 6.64 -23.18
N ARG A 259 -6.84 7.10 -24.12
CA ARG A 259 -5.43 6.67 -24.24
C ARG A 259 -4.48 7.74 -23.72
N ASN A 260 -3.51 7.31 -22.93
CA ASN A 260 -2.42 8.16 -22.46
C ASN A 260 -1.26 8.13 -23.46
N GLN A 261 -0.50 9.20 -23.53
CA GLN A 261 0.73 9.31 -24.29
C GLN A 261 1.95 9.36 -23.38
N ALA A 262 1.75 9.63 -22.10
CA ALA A 262 2.77 9.67 -21.08
C ALA A 262 2.25 8.99 -19.81
N VAL A 263 3.14 8.32 -19.07
CA VAL A 263 2.83 7.70 -17.78
C VAL A 263 4.01 7.84 -16.83
N LEU A 264 3.73 8.07 -15.56
CA LEU A 264 4.72 7.92 -14.49
C LEU A 264 4.94 6.42 -14.27
N LEU A 265 6.19 5.95 -14.39
CA LEU A 265 6.49 4.52 -14.45
C LEU A 265 7.89 4.23 -13.91
N SER A 266 8.10 3.03 -13.38
CA SER A 266 9.42 2.53 -13.06
C SER A 266 10.21 2.16 -14.33
N GLU A 267 11.54 2.28 -14.28
CA GLU A 267 12.43 1.86 -15.38
C GLU A 267 12.26 0.36 -15.67
N GLN A 268 12.07 -0.45 -14.64
CA GLN A 268 11.84 -1.88 -14.75
C GLN A 268 10.55 -2.21 -15.52
N ALA A 269 9.44 -1.54 -15.18
CA ALA A 269 8.17 -1.74 -15.88
C ALA A 269 8.26 -1.31 -17.36
N ALA A 270 8.99 -0.22 -17.64
CA ALA A 270 9.27 0.22 -19.00
C ALA A 270 10.17 -0.78 -19.74
N PHE A 271 11.17 -1.37 -19.07
CA PHE A 271 12.02 -2.43 -19.63
C PHE A 271 11.19 -3.65 -20.06
N THR A 272 10.33 -4.13 -19.18
CA THR A 272 9.46 -5.28 -19.46
C THR A 272 8.51 -4.99 -20.61
N HIS A 273 7.85 -3.81 -20.59
CA HIS A 273 6.99 -3.38 -21.68
C HIS A 273 7.75 -3.29 -23.01
N ASN A 274 8.94 -2.70 -23.03
CA ASN A 274 9.75 -2.52 -24.24
C ASN A 274 10.32 -3.82 -24.79
N ALA A 275 10.49 -4.85 -23.96
CA ALA A 275 10.90 -6.19 -24.40
C ALA A 275 9.81 -6.86 -25.25
N GLU A 276 8.55 -6.66 -24.91
CA GLU A 276 7.39 -7.22 -25.62
C GLU A 276 6.90 -6.33 -26.77
N ALA A 277 7.06 -5.01 -26.63
CA ALA A 277 6.57 -4.05 -27.60
C ALA A 277 7.41 -4.02 -28.90
N THR A 278 6.75 -3.77 -30.03
CA THR A 278 7.40 -3.64 -31.32
C THR A 278 7.21 -2.23 -31.90
N GLY A 279 8.27 -1.69 -32.51
CA GLY A 279 8.20 -0.43 -33.27
C GLY A 279 7.68 0.75 -32.44
N ALA A 280 6.55 1.32 -32.85
CA ALA A 280 5.97 2.51 -32.23
C ALA A 280 5.31 2.25 -30.85
N GLY A 281 5.20 1.00 -30.44
CA GLY A 281 4.71 0.64 -29.10
C GLY A 281 5.76 0.76 -28.00
N LYS A 282 7.05 0.94 -28.34
CA LYS A 282 8.12 1.14 -27.35
C LYS A 282 8.01 2.52 -26.70
N LEU A 283 8.48 2.61 -25.47
CA LEU A 283 8.49 3.83 -24.68
C LEU A 283 9.88 4.46 -24.67
N ASP A 284 9.91 5.78 -24.63
CA ASP A 284 11.10 6.59 -24.37
C ASP A 284 11.00 7.13 -22.93
N LEU A 285 12.11 7.10 -22.18
CA LEU A 285 12.15 7.56 -20.79
C LEU A 285 12.82 8.94 -20.67
N PHE A 286 12.14 9.84 -19.95
CA PHE A 286 12.72 11.08 -19.41
C PHE A 286 13.08 10.86 -17.95
N TYR A 287 14.35 11.14 -17.62
CA TYR A 287 14.86 11.13 -16.24
C TYR A 287 14.98 12.58 -15.77
N PRO A 288 14.40 12.96 -14.61
CA PRO A 288 14.46 14.33 -14.12
C PRO A 288 15.88 14.76 -13.75
N GLU A 289 16.26 16.01 -14.12
CA GLU A 289 17.58 16.60 -13.79
C GLU A 289 17.76 16.85 -12.30
N ASP A 290 16.67 17.08 -11.59
CA ASP A 290 16.66 17.41 -10.18
C ASP A 290 16.56 16.20 -9.25
N GLY A 291 16.78 15.02 -9.81
CA GLY A 291 16.89 13.73 -9.13
C GLY A 291 15.77 12.78 -9.48
N THR A 292 16.14 11.52 -9.59
CA THR A 292 15.23 10.42 -9.90
C THR A 292 15.03 9.56 -8.65
N PRO A 293 13.82 9.51 -8.06
CA PRO A 293 13.58 8.63 -6.92
C PRO A 293 13.70 7.16 -7.31
N LEU A 294 14.14 6.32 -6.37
CA LEU A 294 14.29 4.89 -6.58
C LEU A 294 13.21 4.11 -5.85
N LEU A 295 12.66 3.09 -6.51
CA LEU A 295 12.14 1.91 -5.85
C LEU A 295 13.35 1.09 -5.39
N ASP A 296 13.42 0.71 -4.13
CA ASP A 296 14.65 0.22 -3.49
C ASP A 296 14.64 -1.24 -3.06
N TYR A 297 13.53 -1.95 -3.14
CA TYR A 297 13.36 -3.40 -2.90
C TYR A 297 14.13 -3.96 -1.69
N PRO A 298 13.83 -3.51 -0.45
CA PRO A 298 14.55 -3.96 0.75
C PRO A 298 14.22 -5.41 1.09
N TYR A 299 15.24 -6.21 1.43
CA TYR A 299 15.03 -7.54 2.00
C TYR A 299 14.59 -7.41 3.46
N THR A 300 13.39 -7.85 3.78
CA THR A 300 12.79 -7.60 5.08
C THR A 300 12.39 -8.89 5.78
N LEU A 301 12.91 -9.12 6.99
CA LEU A 301 12.43 -10.21 7.84
C LEU A 301 11.14 -9.80 8.54
N VAL A 302 10.16 -10.71 8.54
CA VAL A 302 8.86 -10.50 9.17
C VAL A 302 8.79 -11.29 10.46
N ASN A 303 8.50 -10.60 11.57
CA ASN A 303 8.38 -11.17 12.91
C ASN A 303 9.61 -12.03 13.31
N GLU A 304 10.79 -11.49 13.11
CA GLU A 304 12.08 -12.20 13.29
C GLU A 304 12.18 -12.93 14.63
N ALA A 305 11.63 -12.36 15.69
CA ALA A 305 11.64 -12.96 17.03
C ALA A 305 10.86 -14.30 17.12
N ARG A 306 9.97 -14.59 16.17
CA ARG A 306 9.21 -15.85 16.10
C ARG A 306 9.80 -16.89 15.17
N LEU A 307 10.80 -16.51 14.36
CA LEU A 307 11.46 -17.45 13.47
C LEU A 307 12.23 -18.50 14.26
N SER A 308 12.08 -19.76 13.87
CA SER A 308 12.95 -20.81 14.37
C SER A 308 14.38 -20.59 13.91
N THR A 309 15.36 -21.16 14.63
CA THR A 309 16.78 -21.07 14.24
C THR A 309 17.04 -21.55 12.79
N PRO A 310 16.44 -22.65 12.30
CA PRO A 310 16.57 -23.06 10.90
C PRO A 310 16.00 -22.05 9.91
N GLU A 311 14.82 -21.47 10.19
CA GLU A 311 14.19 -20.44 9.33
C GLU A 311 15.02 -19.15 9.27
N SER A 312 15.50 -18.65 10.43
CA SER A 312 16.36 -17.48 10.46
C SER A 312 17.63 -17.67 9.63
N ARG A 313 18.27 -18.84 9.73
CA ARG A 313 19.48 -19.17 8.95
C ARG A 313 19.16 -19.35 7.46
N ALA A 314 18.02 -19.93 7.14
CA ALA A 314 17.54 -20.05 5.77
C ALA A 314 17.30 -18.66 5.14
N ALA A 315 16.63 -17.76 5.87
CA ALA A 315 16.39 -16.40 5.43
C ALA A 315 17.70 -15.63 5.20
N LEU A 316 18.67 -15.69 6.13
CA LEU A 316 19.99 -15.08 5.96
C LEU A 316 20.77 -15.70 4.78
N ARG A 317 20.68 -17.03 4.60
CA ARG A 317 21.34 -17.70 3.48
C ARG A 317 20.75 -17.26 2.14
N PHE A 318 19.43 -17.12 2.06
CA PHE A 318 18.75 -16.64 0.86
C PHE A 318 19.06 -15.16 0.60
N MET A 319 19.09 -14.32 1.63
CA MET A 319 19.50 -12.91 1.52
C MET A 319 20.91 -12.79 0.89
N ASN A 320 21.88 -13.55 1.40
CA ASN A 320 23.23 -13.55 0.84
C ASN A 320 23.26 -14.01 -0.61
N LEU A 321 22.44 -15.02 -0.98
CA LEU A 321 22.33 -15.48 -2.36
C LEU A 321 21.82 -14.38 -3.30
N LEU A 322 20.81 -13.60 -2.87
CA LEU A 322 20.30 -12.48 -3.67
C LEU A 322 21.36 -11.40 -3.94
N GLY A 323 22.36 -11.27 -3.05
CA GLY A 323 23.51 -10.39 -3.22
C GLY A 323 24.62 -10.94 -4.12
N ASP A 324 24.60 -12.24 -4.45
CA ASP A 324 25.64 -12.86 -5.25
C ASP A 324 25.61 -12.35 -6.72
N ARG A 325 26.77 -12.41 -7.40
CA ARG A 325 26.93 -11.90 -8.77
C ARG A 325 25.94 -12.53 -9.76
N GLU A 326 25.63 -13.79 -9.61
CA GLU A 326 24.73 -14.55 -10.49
C GLU A 326 23.27 -14.09 -10.29
N ALA A 327 22.83 -13.92 -9.05
CA ALA A 327 21.53 -13.36 -8.73
C ALA A 327 21.40 -11.91 -9.22
N GLN A 328 22.45 -11.08 -9.07
CA GLN A 328 22.49 -9.72 -9.58
C GLN A 328 22.44 -9.68 -11.13
N ALA A 329 23.00 -10.66 -11.80
CA ALA A 329 22.84 -10.80 -13.27
C ALA A 329 21.38 -11.16 -13.63
N THR A 330 20.73 -12.03 -12.88
CA THR A 330 19.31 -12.39 -13.05
C THR A 330 18.41 -11.17 -12.82
N PHE A 331 18.65 -10.36 -11.79
CA PHE A 331 17.92 -9.10 -11.62
C PHE A 331 18.08 -8.17 -12.82
N ALA A 332 19.31 -8.02 -13.34
CA ALA A 332 19.56 -7.19 -14.51
C ALA A 332 18.87 -7.72 -15.79
N GLU A 333 18.75 -9.04 -15.96
CA GLU A 333 18.00 -9.67 -17.06
C GLU A 333 16.50 -9.40 -16.97
N HIS A 334 15.99 -9.17 -15.76
CA HIS A 334 14.62 -8.76 -15.50
C HIS A 334 14.40 -7.22 -15.47
N GLY A 335 15.43 -6.43 -15.83
CA GLY A 335 15.32 -4.99 -15.95
C GLY A 335 15.58 -4.19 -14.67
N PHE A 336 16.10 -4.83 -13.62
CA PHE A 336 16.46 -4.16 -12.38
C PHE A 336 17.90 -3.63 -12.40
N ARG A 337 18.10 -2.50 -11.76
CA ARG A 337 19.43 -2.01 -11.39
C ARG A 337 19.91 -2.73 -10.11
N ALA A 338 21.21 -2.66 -9.85
CA ALA A 338 21.74 -3.07 -8.53
C ALA A 338 21.14 -2.23 -7.40
N GLY A 339 21.20 -2.71 -6.17
CA GLY A 339 20.64 -2.01 -5.00
C GLY A 339 21.18 -0.58 -4.80
N ASP A 340 22.41 -0.30 -5.25
CA ASP A 340 23.03 1.03 -5.22
C ASP A 340 22.60 1.97 -6.38
N GLY A 341 21.65 1.55 -7.20
CA GLY A 341 21.15 2.31 -8.37
C GLY A 341 22.03 2.19 -9.63
N SER A 342 23.16 1.51 -9.57
CA SER A 342 24.04 1.35 -10.73
C SER A 342 23.45 0.40 -11.78
N ALA A 343 23.63 0.72 -13.06
CA ALA A 343 23.15 -0.10 -14.17
C ALA A 343 24.08 -0.05 -15.38
N LYS A 344 24.03 -1.11 -16.18
CA LYS A 344 24.68 -1.13 -17.49
C LYS A 344 23.87 -0.26 -18.46
N GLU A 345 24.57 0.48 -19.33
CA GLU A 345 23.93 1.31 -20.37
C GLU A 345 22.97 0.50 -21.28
N SER A 346 23.26 -0.79 -21.50
CA SER A 346 22.41 -1.69 -22.28
C SER A 346 21.04 -1.92 -21.64
N LEU A 347 20.96 -2.03 -20.30
CA LEU A 347 19.72 -2.17 -19.56
C LEU A 347 18.88 -0.90 -19.72
N VAL A 348 19.49 0.25 -19.44
CA VAL A 348 18.83 1.56 -19.56
C VAL A 348 18.31 1.80 -20.97
N ALA A 349 19.12 1.45 -22.00
CA ALA A 349 18.71 1.56 -23.39
C ALA A 349 17.53 0.64 -23.74
N ALA A 350 17.50 -0.57 -23.18
CA ALA A 350 16.38 -1.50 -23.36
C ALA A 350 15.10 -0.97 -22.70
N ALA A 351 15.20 -0.30 -21.54
CA ALA A 351 14.08 0.35 -20.86
C ALA A 351 13.57 1.61 -21.63
N GLY A 352 14.35 2.16 -22.56
CA GLY A 352 13.99 3.36 -23.31
C GLY A 352 14.76 4.63 -22.91
N GLY A 353 15.76 4.49 -22.03
CA GLY A 353 16.65 5.60 -21.69
C GLY A 353 17.76 5.81 -22.72
N ARG A 354 18.18 7.04 -22.94
CA ARG A 354 19.26 7.38 -23.90
C ARG A 354 19.97 8.66 -23.52
N LYS A 355 21.31 8.70 -23.68
CA LYS A 355 22.08 9.93 -23.52
C LYS A 355 21.57 11.06 -24.44
N PRO A 356 21.54 12.31 -23.98
CA PRO A 356 22.07 12.85 -22.72
C PRO A 356 21.10 12.86 -21.52
N GLN A 357 20.04 12.04 -21.52
CA GLN A 357 19.17 11.94 -20.34
C GLN A 357 19.99 11.57 -19.08
N PRO A 358 19.72 12.16 -17.90
CA PRO A 358 20.55 12.05 -16.70
C PRO A 358 20.32 10.75 -15.90
N TYR A 359 20.22 9.61 -16.55
CA TYR A 359 19.94 8.31 -15.95
C TYR A 359 21.12 7.72 -15.15
N ALA A 360 22.33 8.28 -15.31
CA ALA A 360 23.53 7.87 -14.60
C ALA A 360 23.87 8.79 -13.41
N GLU A 361 23.10 9.86 -13.23
CA GLU A 361 23.25 10.75 -12.07
C GLU A 361 22.81 10.02 -10.79
N PRO A 362 23.33 10.43 -9.63
CA PRO A 362 22.88 9.86 -8.36
C PRO A 362 21.36 9.93 -8.21
N ALA A 363 20.81 8.94 -7.52
CA ALA A 363 19.40 8.98 -7.15
C ALA A 363 19.08 10.26 -6.36
N ALA A 364 17.83 10.71 -6.46
CA ALA A 364 17.34 11.74 -5.57
C ALA A 364 17.46 11.26 -4.12
N GLU A 365 17.68 12.18 -3.20
CA GLU A 365 17.53 11.89 -1.78
C GLU A 365 16.12 11.32 -1.55
N ALA A 366 16.03 10.19 -0.85
CA ALA A 366 14.75 9.57 -0.57
C ALA A 366 13.90 10.54 0.28
N PRO A 367 12.63 10.77 -0.08
CA PRO A 367 11.76 11.59 0.75
C PRO A 367 11.61 10.96 2.14
N SER A 368 11.60 11.78 3.17
CA SER A 368 11.34 11.33 4.54
C SER A 368 9.95 10.71 4.68
N ALA A 369 9.77 9.88 5.70
CA ALA A 369 8.46 9.31 6.02
C ALA A 369 7.39 10.39 6.28
N GLU A 370 7.78 11.57 6.76
CA GLU A 370 6.89 12.71 6.98
C GLU A 370 6.48 13.34 5.64
N GLU A 371 7.41 13.63 4.76
CA GLU A 371 7.12 14.17 3.41
C GLU A 371 6.23 13.22 2.59
N LEU A 372 6.45 11.91 2.70
CA LEU A 372 5.58 10.91 2.04
C LEU A 372 4.17 10.90 2.64
N ARG A 373 4.03 11.04 3.96
CA ARG A 373 2.72 11.16 4.62
C ARG A 373 1.99 12.43 4.21
N GLU A 374 2.67 13.56 4.18
CA GLU A 374 2.11 14.83 3.73
C GLU A 374 1.67 14.76 2.26
N THR A 375 2.51 14.21 1.39
CA THR A 375 2.20 14.02 -0.03
C THR A 375 0.98 13.13 -0.22
N LEU A 376 0.89 12.02 0.50
CA LEU A 376 -0.26 11.11 0.44
C LEU A 376 -1.52 11.76 1.02
N GLY A 377 -1.38 12.58 2.05
CA GLY A 377 -2.47 13.38 2.63
C GLY A 377 -3.04 14.38 1.64
N MET A 378 -2.18 15.16 1.06
CA MET A 378 -2.55 16.11 0.03
C MET A 378 -3.23 15.39 -1.16
N TRP A 379 -2.68 14.24 -1.60
CA TRP A 379 -3.30 13.42 -2.63
C TRP A 379 -4.72 13.00 -2.25
N THR A 380 -4.89 12.40 -1.08
CA THR A 380 -6.19 11.89 -0.61
C THR A 380 -7.24 13.00 -0.55
N ILE A 381 -6.88 14.15 -0.01
CA ILE A 381 -7.78 15.32 0.09
C ILE A 381 -8.10 15.88 -1.30
N THR A 382 -7.11 15.94 -2.19
CA THR A 382 -7.27 16.54 -3.53
C THR A 382 -8.10 15.66 -4.46
N VAL A 383 -7.96 14.33 -4.34
CA VAL A 383 -8.61 13.35 -5.23
C VAL A 383 -9.99 12.93 -4.74
N GLN A 384 -10.15 12.79 -3.44
CA GLN A 384 -11.45 12.55 -2.81
C GLN A 384 -11.86 13.76 -2.01
N SER A 385 -12.84 14.52 -2.50
CA SER A 385 -13.42 15.57 -1.65
C SER A 385 -13.87 14.96 -0.32
N ALA A 386 -13.48 15.60 0.76
CA ALA A 386 -13.85 15.18 2.11
C ALA A 386 -15.29 15.64 2.46
N ARG A 387 -15.96 14.84 3.28
CA ARG A 387 -17.21 15.24 3.95
C ARG A 387 -17.04 14.95 5.44
N LEU A 388 -16.73 16.00 6.21
CA LEU A 388 -16.37 15.92 7.61
C LEU A 388 -17.42 16.59 8.50
N THR A 389 -17.86 15.87 9.53
CA THR A 389 -18.55 16.50 10.65
C THR A 389 -17.54 16.65 11.79
N THR A 390 -17.16 17.89 12.09
CA THR A 390 -16.23 18.20 13.18
C THR A 390 -17.00 18.46 14.46
N VAL A 391 -16.62 17.81 15.55
CA VAL A 391 -17.26 17.89 16.86
C VAL A 391 -16.20 18.28 17.88
N VAL A 392 -16.36 19.44 18.51
CA VAL A 392 -15.35 20.06 19.38
C VAL A 392 -15.84 20.12 20.81
N ASP A 393 -15.04 19.62 21.71
CA ASP A 393 -15.27 19.77 23.16
C ASP A 393 -15.28 21.23 23.56
N ALA A 394 -16.32 21.64 24.22
CA ALA A 394 -16.50 22.97 24.80
C ALA A 394 -16.67 22.89 26.34
N SER A 395 -16.26 21.78 26.96
CA SER A 395 -16.28 21.65 28.43
C SER A 395 -15.38 22.67 29.13
N GLY A 396 -15.56 22.83 30.41
CA GLY A 396 -14.82 23.81 31.21
C GLY A 396 -13.31 23.58 31.23
N SER A 397 -12.83 22.34 31.03
CA SER A 397 -11.41 21.95 30.94
C SER A 397 -10.70 22.60 29.75
N MET A 398 -11.41 22.88 28.66
CA MET A 398 -10.88 23.58 27.48
C MET A 398 -10.42 25.02 27.77
N ALA A 399 -10.81 25.60 28.92
CA ALA A 399 -10.28 26.89 29.38
C ALA A 399 -8.88 26.80 30.03
N THR A 400 -8.36 25.58 30.27
CA THR A 400 -7.05 25.36 30.86
C THR A 400 -5.95 25.90 29.95
N LEU A 401 -4.98 26.61 30.54
CA LEU A 401 -3.83 27.15 29.80
C LEU A 401 -2.90 26.03 29.35
N VAL A 402 -2.45 26.10 28.11
CA VAL A 402 -1.43 25.20 27.57
C VAL A 402 -0.07 25.52 28.22
N PRO A 403 0.65 24.53 28.77
CA PRO A 403 1.97 24.76 29.36
C PRO A 403 2.92 25.51 28.41
N GLY A 404 3.54 26.57 28.91
CA GLY A 404 4.47 27.40 28.13
C GLY A 404 3.83 28.36 27.14
N ARG A 405 2.51 28.42 27.04
CA ARG A 405 1.74 29.37 26.21
C ARG A 405 0.79 30.22 27.07
N ASN A 406 0.51 31.43 26.63
CA ASN A 406 -0.49 32.28 27.30
C ASN A 406 -1.85 32.17 26.58
N GLN A 407 -2.21 30.96 26.22
CA GLN A 407 -3.42 30.59 25.47
C GLN A 407 -4.09 29.39 26.12
N SER A 408 -5.42 29.33 26.11
CA SER A 408 -6.17 28.16 26.55
C SER A 408 -6.10 27.03 25.52
N ARG A 409 -6.42 25.80 25.93
CA ARG A 409 -6.58 24.66 25.03
C ARG A 409 -7.57 24.99 23.91
N MET A 410 -8.70 25.65 24.23
CA MET A 410 -9.68 26.12 23.25
C MET A 410 -9.06 27.09 22.26
N ASP A 411 -8.23 28.06 22.69
CA ASP A 411 -7.65 29.06 21.79
C ASP A 411 -6.71 28.41 20.77
N VAL A 412 -5.83 27.51 21.23
CA VAL A 412 -4.91 26.79 20.33
C VAL A 412 -5.66 25.81 19.42
N THR A 413 -6.71 25.13 19.93
CA THR A 413 -7.57 24.24 19.13
C THR A 413 -8.25 25.02 17.99
N LYS A 414 -8.81 26.21 18.27
CA LYS A 414 -9.42 27.07 17.24
C LYS A 414 -8.42 27.47 16.16
N GLU A 415 -7.23 27.91 16.56
CA GLU A 415 -6.17 28.28 15.61
C GLU A 415 -5.79 27.10 14.71
N SER A 416 -5.61 25.91 15.28
CA SER A 416 -5.26 24.70 14.54
C SER A 416 -6.36 24.22 13.61
N LEU A 417 -7.64 24.32 14.02
CA LEU A 417 -8.77 23.98 13.15
C LEU A 417 -8.93 24.95 11.98
N ILE A 418 -8.67 26.25 12.20
CA ILE A 418 -8.67 27.25 11.13
C ILE A 418 -7.51 26.97 10.15
N GLN A 419 -6.31 26.67 10.64
CA GLN A 419 -5.17 26.29 9.80
C GLN A 419 -5.46 25.00 9.01
N ALA A 420 -6.07 24.00 9.66
CA ALA A 420 -6.49 22.78 8.97
C ALA A 420 -7.51 23.08 7.86
N LEU A 421 -8.45 23.99 8.10
CA LEU A 421 -9.46 24.38 7.13
C LEU A 421 -8.86 24.96 5.85
N ASP A 422 -7.71 25.63 5.92
CA ASP A 422 -7.02 26.20 4.75
C ASP A 422 -6.48 25.14 3.79
N GLN A 423 -6.30 23.90 4.24
CA GLN A 423 -5.83 22.77 3.41
C GLN A 423 -6.96 22.16 2.56
N PHE A 424 -8.20 22.36 2.93
CA PHE A 424 -9.34 21.79 2.20
C PHE A 424 -9.70 22.62 0.97
N THR A 425 -10.30 21.97 -0.02
CA THR A 425 -10.71 22.59 -1.29
C THR A 425 -12.14 23.19 -1.18
N PRO A 426 -12.58 24.02 -2.12
CA PRO A 426 -13.97 24.48 -2.15
C PRO A 426 -15.02 23.37 -2.31
N ASP A 427 -14.61 22.17 -2.80
CA ASP A 427 -15.48 21.03 -3.01
C ASP A 427 -15.64 20.12 -1.79
N ASP A 428 -14.77 20.31 -0.78
CA ASP A 428 -14.89 19.65 0.50
C ASP A 428 -16.08 20.18 1.30
N GLU A 429 -16.70 19.30 2.06
CA GLU A 429 -17.87 19.57 2.87
C GLU A 429 -17.52 19.42 4.34
N ILE A 430 -17.61 20.49 5.11
CA ILE A 430 -17.28 20.50 6.53
C ILE A 430 -18.40 21.14 7.33
N GLY A 431 -18.79 20.48 8.43
CA GLY A 431 -19.73 20.97 9.42
C GLY A 431 -19.08 21.12 10.79
N LEU A 432 -19.76 21.78 11.71
CA LEU A 432 -19.28 22.02 13.07
C LEU A 432 -20.35 21.79 14.11
N TRP A 433 -20.02 20.97 15.10
CA TRP A 433 -20.77 20.81 16.35
C TRP A 433 -19.86 21.18 17.53
N GLU A 434 -20.46 21.58 18.63
CA GLU A 434 -19.79 21.72 19.92
C GLU A 434 -20.53 20.91 20.96
N PHE A 435 -19.84 20.48 22.02
CA PHE A 435 -20.44 19.72 23.07
C PHE A 435 -19.91 20.04 24.47
N ALA A 436 -20.80 19.99 25.44
CA ALA A 436 -20.58 19.97 26.88
C ALA A 436 -21.87 19.46 27.52
N THR A 437 -21.82 18.94 28.74
CA THR A 437 -23.04 18.46 29.42
C THR A 437 -24.12 19.54 29.47
N THR A 438 -25.36 19.15 29.14
CA THR A 438 -26.57 20.01 29.18
C THR A 438 -26.46 21.31 28.38
N LEU A 439 -25.69 21.29 27.27
CA LEU A 439 -25.38 22.50 26.46
C LEU A 439 -26.61 23.08 25.79
N ASP A 440 -27.57 22.26 25.35
CA ASP A 440 -28.81 22.69 24.69
C ASP A 440 -30.02 21.97 25.33
N GLY A 441 -30.47 22.47 26.45
CA GLY A 441 -31.56 21.91 27.25
C GLY A 441 -31.14 20.59 27.90
N GLN A 442 -31.61 19.44 27.39
CA GLN A 442 -31.20 18.09 27.82
C GLN A 442 -30.16 17.45 26.93
N LYS A 443 -29.67 18.17 25.92
CA LYS A 443 -28.66 17.64 25.00
C LYS A 443 -27.29 18.17 25.37
N ASP A 444 -26.32 17.31 25.25
CA ASP A 444 -24.90 17.61 25.50
C ASP A 444 -24.22 18.27 24.31
N TYR A 445 -24.94 18.47 23.25
CA TYR A 445 -24.36 18.95 21.98
C TYR A 445 -25.24 20.01 21.31
N ARG A 446 -24.60 20.85 20.50
CA ARG A 446 -25.25 21.82 19.64
C ARG A 446 -24.59 21.83 18.27
N ARG A 447 -25.38 21.75 17.19
CA ARG A 447 -24.89 21.96 15.84
C ARG A 447 -24.78 23.46 15.54
N LEU A 448 -23.53 23.90 15.29
CA LEU A 448 -23.24 25.28 14.93
C LEU A 448 -23.32 25.50 13.43
N MET A 449 -22.81 24.56 12.63
CA MET A 449 -22.79 24.66 11.18
C MET A 449 -23.17 23.30 10.55
N GLU A 450 -24.04 23.35 9.54
CA GLU A 450 -24.34 22.15 8.72
C GLU A 450 -23.15 21.74 7.87
N THR A 451 -23.00 20.42 7.61
CA THR A 451 -21.96 19.89 6.71
C THR A 451 -22.32 20.24 5.26
N LYS A 452 -21.66 21.26 4.70
CA LYS A 452 -21.87 21.81 3.34
C LYS A 452 -20.53 22.07 2.65
N ARG A 453 -20.56 22.21 1.33
CA ARG A 453 -19.38 22.55 0.53
C ARG A 453 -18.79 23.89 0.96
N LEU A 454 -17.49 23.91 1.14
CA LEU A 454 -16.76 25.13 1.57
C LEU A 454 -16.90 26.27 0.56
N GLY A 455 -17.04 25.95 -0.72
CA GLY A 455 -17.26 26.92 -1.79
C GLY A 455 -18.68 27.44 -1.92
N ASP A 456 -19.68 26.87 -1.23
CA ASP A 456 -21.08 27.27 -1.34
C ASP A 456 -21.26 28.69 -0.83
N ARG A 457 -21.93 29.53 -1.64
CA ARG A 457 -22.23 30.90 -1.27
C ARG A 457 -23.61 30.98 -0.64
N SER A 458 -23.69 31.71 0.43
CA SER A 458 -24.96 32.03 1.10
C SER A 458 -25.61 33.28 0.47
N ALA A 459 -26.88 33.53 0.82
CA ALA A 459 -27.64 34.69 0.33
C ALA A 459 -27.00 36.04 0.69
N ASP A 460 -26.22 36.11 1.75
CA ASP A 460 -25.44 37.27 2.19
C ASP A 460 -24.11 37.47 1.44
N GLY A 461 -23.78 36.58 0.47
CA GLY A 461 -22.62 36.67 -0.41
C GLY A 461 -21.34 36.01 0.13
N GLY A 462 -21.27 35.63 1.41
CA GLY A 462 -20.14 34.94 2.01
C GLY A 462 -20.10 33.43 1.65
N THR A 463 -18.93 32.85 1.64
CA THR A 463 -18.74 31.42 1.43
C THR A 463 -19.00 30.62 2.72
N HIS A 464 -19.28 29.29 2.60
CA HIS A 464 -19.41 28.42 3.76
C HIS A 464 -18.09 28.36 4.55
N ARG A 465 -16.92 28.38 3.87
CA ARG A 465 -15.60 28.46 4.49
C ARG A 465 -15.47 29.69 5.41
N GLU A 466 -15.81 30.87 4.92
CA GLU A 466 -15.73 32.10 5.72
C GLU A 466 -16.62 32.04 6.97
N LYS A 467 -17.81 31.47 6.84
CA LYS A 467 -18.73 31.28 7.97
C LYS A 467 -18.21 30.24 8.96
N LEU A 468 -17.65 29.16 8.46
CA LEU A 468 -17.06 28.08 9.29
C LEU A 468 -15.83 28.60 10.03
N THR A 469 -14.95 29.37 9.38
CA THR A 469 -13.83 30.07 10.03
C THR A 469 -14.30 30.96 11.18
N ALA A 470 -15.35 31.74 10.94
CA ALA A 470 -15.94 32.58 11.98
C ALA A 470 -16.57 31.74 13.12
N ALA A 471 -17.20 30.63 12.80
CA ALA A 471 -17.76 29.71 13.80
C ALA A 471 -16.66 29.04 14.65
N PHE A 472 -15.55 28.58 14.05
CA PHE A 472 -14.40 28.08 14.81
C PHE A 472 -13.81 29.18 15.73
N ALA A 473 -13.60 30.37 15.22
CA ALA A 473 -13.12 31.49 16.02
C ALA A 473 -14.06 31.84 17.19
N GLY A 474 -15.35 31.58 17.01
CA GLY A 474 -16.40 31.86 18.00
C GLY A 474 -16.56 30.79 19.10
N LEU A 475 -15.91 29.65 19.02
CA LEU A 475 -15.99 28.61 20.04
C LEU A 475 -15.50 29.11 21.40
N GLN A 476 -16.22 28.79 22.47
CA GLN A 476 -15.89 29.20 23.84
C GLN A 476 -16.11 28.05 24.81
N PRO A 477 -15.24 27.85 25.81
CA PRO A 477 -15.52 26.91 26.88
C PRO A 477 -16.78 27.29 27.65
N VAL A 478 -17.61 26.31 27.96
CA VAL A 478 -18.84 26.46 28.75
C VAL A 478 -18.47 26.41 30.23
N PRO A 479 -18.66 27.52 30.99
CA PRO A 479 -18.31 27.51 32.40
C PRO A 479 -19.12 26.46 33.18
N GLY A 480 -18.43 25.52 33.82
CA GLY A 480 -19.05 24.44 34.58
C GLY A 480 -19.63 23.30 33.73
N GLY A 481 -19.50 23.35 32.40
CA GLY A 481 -19.83 22.22 31.52
C GLY A 481 -18.83 21.09 31.70
N ALA A 482 -19.31 19.85 31.85
CA ALA A 482 -18.52 18.64 31.86
C ALA A 482 -18.51 17.99 30.45
N THR A 483 -17.74 16.92 30.26
CA THR A 483 -17.54 16.27 28.97
C THR A 483 -18.66 15.27 28.67
N GLY A 484 -19.64 15.64 27.84
CA GLY A 484 -20.76 14.80 27.38
C GLY A 484 -20.41 14.05 26.09
N LEU A 485 -19.38 13.18 26.12
CA LEU A 485 -18.79 12.58 24.93
C LEU A 485 -19.71 11.55 24.23
N TYR A 486 -20.36 10.66 24.99
CA TYR A 486 -20.99 9.47 24.40
C TYR A 486 -22.28 9.80 23.63
N ASP A 487 -23.19 10.55 24.23
CA ASP A 487 -24.43 10.96 23.55
C ASP A 487 -24.14 11.84 22.33
N THR A 488 -23.14 12.71 22.45
CA THR A 488 -22.67 13.55 21.34
C THR A 488 -22.12 12.70 20.21
N THR A 489 -21.27 11.71 20.50
CA THR A 489 -20.70 10.81 19.50
C THR A 489 -21.80 10.06 18.77
N LEU A 490 -22.77 9.48 19.49
CA LEU A 490 -23.87 8.74 18.89
C LEU A 490 -24.74 9.63 17.98
N ALA A 491 -25.08 10.83 18.47
CA ALA A 491 -25.94 11.76 17.73
C ALA A 491 -25.26 12.26 16.45
N SER A 492 -24.00 12.69 16.54
CA SER A 492 -23.22 13.18 15.39
C SER A 492 -22.89 12.07 14.40
N TYR A 493 -22.63 10.84 14.86
CA TYR A 493 -22.46 9.67 14.01
C TYR A 493 -23.73 9.32 13.23
N LYS A 494 -24.91 9.30 13.90
CA LYS A 494 -26.20 9.09 13.24
C LYS A 494 -26.47 10.14 12.17
N GLU A 495 -26.12 11.41 12.41
CA GLU A 495 -26.25 12.47 11.39
C GLU A 495 -25.26 12.28 10.25
N ALA A 496 -23.98 12.04 10.52
CA ALA A 496 -22.97 11.83 9.49
C ALA A 496 -23.35 10.67 8.55
N ARG A 497 -23.87 9.58 9.11
CA ARG A 497 -24.40 8.45 8.32
C ARG A 497 -25.64 8.81 7.50
N SER A 498 -26.58 9.52 8.08
CA SER A 498 -27.82 9.92 7.38
C SER A 498 -27.56 10.83 6.18
N THR A 499 -26.47 11.57 6.24
CA THR A 499 -26.04 12.54 5.23
C THR A 499 -24.87 12.05 4.39
N TYR A 500 -24.58 10.74 4.39
CA TYR A 500 -23.50 10.12 3.61
C TYR A 500 -23.59 10.45 2.12
N VAL A 501 -22.46 10.80 1.52
CA VAL A 501 -22.36 11.09 0.08
C VAL A 501 -21.39 10.10 -0.57
N LYS A 502 -21.90 9.27 -1.46
CA LYS A 502 -21.07 8.31 -2.22
C LYS A 502 -20.03 9.04 -3.08
N GLY A 503 -18.80 8.56 -3.07
CA GLY A 503 -17.68 9.14 -3.82
C GLY A 503 -16.94 10.26 -3.09
N LYS A 504 -17.33 10.56 -1.83
CA LYS A 504 -16.58 11.41 -0.92
C LYS A 504 -16.02 10.62 0.24
N PHE A 505 -14.92 11.08 0.80
CA PHE A 505 -14.43 10.58 2.08
C PHE A 505 -15.32 11.14 3.21
N ASN A 506 -16.21 10.30 3.73
CA ASN A 506 -17.10 10.68 4.83
C ASN A 506 -16.47 10.30 6.16
N ALA A 507 -16.38 11.21 7.12
CA ALA A 507 -15.86 10.93 8.46
C ALA A 507 -16.45 11.84 9.53
N LEU A 508 -16.41 11.37 10.78
CA LEU A 508 -16.70 12.14 11.98
C LEU A 508 -15.38 12.42 12.69
N VAL A 509 -15.06 13.69 12.94
CA VAL A 509 -13.84 14.12 13.64
C VAL A 509 -14.25 14.65 15.01
N ILE A 510 -13.81 14.00 16.10
CA ILE A 510 -14.13 14.41 17.47
C ILE A 510 -12.84 14.86 18.16
N LEU A 511 -12.88 16.04 18.78
CA LEU A 511 -11.78 16.58 19.58
C LEU A 511 -12.27 16.75 21.01
N THR A 512 -11.57 16.15 21.97
CA THR A 512 -11.84 16.25 23.43
C THR A 512 -10.54 16.35 24.22
N ASP A 513 -10.58 17.12 25.31
CA ASP A 513 -9.45 17.26 26.24
C ASP A 513 -9.67 16.55 27.58
N GLY A 514 -10.77 15.79 27.72
CA GLY A 514 -11.13 15.08 28.93
C GLY A 514 -11.81 13.73 28.67
N SER A 515 -11.87 12.91 29.72
CA SER A 515 -12.67 11.70 29.73
C SER A 515 -14.16 12.03 29.87
N HIS A 516 -15.02 11.07 29.47
CA HIS A 516 -16.46 11.22 29.64
C HIS A 516 -16.87 11.44 31.10
N GLN A 517 -17.72 12.43 31.36
CA GLN A 517 -18.14 12.84 32.71
C GLN A 517 -19.66 12.93 32.90
N ASP A 518 -20.46 12.63 31.88
CA ASP A 518 -21.89 12.61 31.99
C ASP A 518 -22.37 11.26 32.55
N THR A 519 -23.19 11.32 33.66
CA THR A 519 -23.75 10.13 34.31
C THR A 519 -25.18 9.81 33.88
N ASP A 520 -25.84 10.74 33.21
CA ASP A 520 -27.26 10.62 32.85
C ASP A 520 -27.46 10.11 31.40
N GLY A 521 -26.38 10.08 30.59
CA GLY A 521 -26.39 9.67 29.22
C GLY A 521 -26.19 8.16 28.97
N ILE A 522 -25.94 7.80 27.71
CA ILE A 522 -25.63 6.42 27.33
C ILE A 522 -24.29 5.98 27.95
N SER A 523 -24.22 4.72 28.38
CA SER A 523 -22.95 4.17 28.86
C SER A 523 -21.97 3.89 27.71
N ARG A 524 -20.66 3.77 28.01
CA ARG A 524 -19.63 3.40 27.03
C ARG A 524 -19.97 2.12 26.26
N SER A 525 -20.35 1.07 26.98
CA SER A 525 -20.75 -0.21 26.35
C SER A 525 -22.02 -0.06 25.51
N GLY A 526 -22.97 0.76 25.95
CA GLY A 526 -24.16 1.08 25.15
C GLY A 526 -23.82 1.83 23.86
N LEU A 527 -22.91 2.82 23.93
CA LEU A 527 -22.42 3.53 22.75
C LEU A 527 -21.74 2.56 21.75
N VAL A 528 -20.83 1.71 22.24
CA VAL A 528 -20.14 0.71 21.41
C VAL A 528 -21.14 -0.19 20.69
N THR A 529 -22.13 -0.74 21.41
CA THR A 529 -23.17 -1.59 20.81
C THR A 529 -23.99 -0.84 19.75
N GLU A 530 -24.41 0.40 20.03
CA GLU A 530 -25.16 1.22 19.06
C GLU A 530 -24.32 1.55 17.81
N LEU A 531 -23.03 1.81 17.99
CA LEU A 531 -22.13 2.06 16.85
C LEU A 531 -21.93 0.80 16.01
N GLU A 532 -21.72 -0.38 16.63
CA GLU A 532 -21.60 -1.66 15.93
C GLU A 532 -22.85 -1.96 15.06
N GLU A 533 -24.06 -1.69 15.59
CA GLU A 533 -25.30 -1.85 14.83
C GLU A 533 -25.46 -0.83 13.69
N LEU A 534 -24.84 0.33 13.84
CA LEU A 534 -24.90 1.39 12.84
C LEU A 534 -23.82 1.28 11.76
N VAL A 535 -22.74 0.55 11.94
CA VAL A 535 -21.68 0.41 10.94
C VAL A 535 -22.21 -0.25 9.68
N ASP A 536 -21.85 0.33 8.53
CA ASP A 536 -22.25 -0.15 7.20
C ASP A 536 -21.02 -0.16 6.30
N PRO A 537 -20.48 -1.33 5.97
CA PRO A 537 -19.27 -1.44 5.13
C PRO A 537 -19.43 -0.81 3.74
N GLU A 538 -20.65 -0.74 3.20
CA GLU A 538 -20.90 -0.10 1.90
C GLU A 538 -20.95 1.44 1.99
N ARG A 539 -21.14 1.98 3.19
CA ARG A 539 -21.20 3.42 3.48
C ARG A 539 -20.36 3.77 4.71
N PRO A 540 -19.04 3.59 4.63
CA PRO A 540 -18.15 3.79 5.76
C PRO A 540 -18.12 5.26 6.19
N VAL A 541 -18.23 5.47 7.50
CA VAL A 541 -18.07 6.77 8.18
C VAL A 541 -17.16 6.54 9.39
N PRO A 542 -15.83 6.47 9.21
CA PRO A 542 -14.93 6.29 10.33
C PRO A 542 -15.01 7.47 11.31
N VAL A 543 -14.91 7.16 12.59
CA VAL A 543 -14.72 8.16 13.66
C VAL A 543 -13.23 8.37 13.86
N ILE A 544 -12.79 9.60 13.69
CA ILE A 544 -11.45 10.08 13.99
C ILE A 544 -11.53 10.79 15.33
N ALA A 545 -11.02 10.19 16.39
CA ALA A 545 -11.09 10.75 17.71
C ALA A 545 -9.74 11.29 18.16
N ILE A 546 -9.66 12.54 18.55
CA ILE A 546 -8.43 13.25 18.92
C ILE A 546 -8.50 13.62 20.40
N ALA A 547 -7.66 12.98 21.19
CA ALA A 547 -7.42 13.27 22.60
C ALA A 547 -6.42 14.43 22.71
N VAL A 548 -6.83 15.56 23.28
CA VAL A 548 -6.05 16.80 23.32
C VAL A 548 -5.51 17.04 24.74
N GLY A 549 -4.19 16.91 24.90
CA GLY A 549 -3.53 17.15 26.17
C GLY A 549 -3.53 15.93 27.11
N PRO A 550 -2.85 16.04 28.27
CA PRO A 550 -2.53 14.89 29.12
C PRO A 550 -3.71 14.36 29.93
N ASP A 551 -4.82 15.09 30.00
CA ASP A 551 -5.99 14.72 30.80
C ASP A 551 -7.04 13.93 29.98
N ALA A 552 -6.86 13.84 28.65
CA ALA A 552 -7.74 13.09 27.78
C ALA A 552 -7.40 11.58 27.84
N ASP A 553 -8.44 10.74 27.88
CA ASP A 553 -8.26 9.27 27.86
C ASP A 553 -8.18 8.77 26.41
N ARG A 554 -6.94 8.60 25.91
CA ARG A 554 -6.67 8.08 24.57
C ARG A 554 -7.32 6.72 24.34
N ASP A 555 -7.26 5.81 25.33
CA ASP A 555 -7.76 4.45 25.17
C ASP A 555 -9.29 4.45 25.04
N GLU A 556 -9.97 5.33 25.77
CA GLU A 556 -11.41 5.54 25.67
C GLU A 556 -11.82 5.99 24.26
N VAL A 557 -11.18 7.05 23.73
CA VAL A 557 -11.54 7.58 22.41
C VAL A 557 -11.13 6.64 21.28
N ALA A 558 -10.02 5.91 21.44
CA ALA A 558 -9.58 4.92 20.46
C ALA A 558 -10.52 3.71 20.38
N GLU A 559 -11.01 3.20 21.51
CA GLU A 559 -12.00 2.11 21.53
C GLU A 559 -13.27 2.51 20.78
N ILE A 560 -13.80 3.70 21.04
CA ILE A 560 -14.99 4.22 20.34
C ILE A 560 -14.74 4.36 18.82
N ALA A 561 -13.59 4.88 18.44
CA ALA A 561 -13.26 5.13 17.05
C ALA A 561 -13.08 3.82 16.25
N ARG A 562 -12.41 2.81 16.81
CA ARG A 562 -12.13 1.52 16.16
C ARG A 562 -13.40 0.76 15.77
N VAL A 563 -14.46 0.88 16.53
CA VAL A 563 -15.76 0.27 16.20
C VAL A 563 -16.24 0.64 14.80
N THR A 564 -15.93 1.87 14.37
CA THR A 564 -16.39 2.41 13.09
C THR A 564 -15.35 2.32 11.95
N GLY A 565 -14.22 1.63 12.20
CA GLY A 565 -13.10 1.54 11.25
C GLY A 565 -12.18 2.76 11.28
N GLY A 566 -12.32 3.65 12.28
CA GLY A 566 -11.41 4.76 12.53
C GLY A 566 -10.40 4.45 13.63
N ASP A 567 -9.76 5.49 14.19
CA ASP A 567 -8.81 5.33 15.29
C ASP A 567 -8.77 6.57 16.21
N GLY A 568 -8.13 6.39 17.38
CA GLY A 568 -7.87 7.44 18.36
C GLY A 568 -6.44 7.96 18.29
N TYR A 569 -6.30 9.27 18.31
CA TYR A 569 -5.03 9.98 18.25
C TYR A 569 -4.82 10.81 19.51
N GLU A 570 -3.58 10.85 19.99
CA GLU A 570 -3.20 11.71 21.10
C GLU A 570 -2.40 12.90 20.59
N VAL A 571 -2.74 14.08 21.11
CA VAL A 571 -2.07 15.33 20.81
C VAL A 571 -1.67 15.99 22.12
N SER A 572 -0.38 15.98 22.42
CA SER A 572 0.15 16.62 23.63
C SER A 572 0.09 18.15 23.56
N ASP A 573 0.37 18.72 22.39
CA ASP A 573 0.22 20.14 22.09
C ASP A 573 -0.94 20.36 21.11
N PRO A 574 -2.01 21.12 21.47
CA PRO A 574 -3.11 21.38 20.56
C PRO A 574 -2.70 21.98 19.19
N ALA A 575 -1.51 22.55 19.08
CA ALA A 575 -0.96 23.03 17.80
C ALA A 575 -0.67 21.91 16.79
N GLU A 576 -0.58 20.65 17.23
CA GLU A 576 -0.36 19.48 16.38
C GLU A 576 -1.68 18.94 15.77
N ILE A 577 -2.85 19.45 16.20
CA ILE A 577 -4.16 18.98 15.76
C ILE A 577 -4.27 18.99 14.22
N GLN A 578 -3.75 20.02 13.55
CA GLN A 578 -3.77 20.10 12.09
C GLN A 578 -3.09 18.87 11.45
N ALA A 579 -1.87 18.58 11.88
CA ALA A 579 -1.10 17.46 11.32
C ALA A 579 -1.78 16.11 11.60
N VAL A 580 -2.35 15.97 12.81
CA VAL A 580 -3.06 14.75 13.23
C VAL A 580 -4.36 14.57 12.47
N ILE A 581 -5.15 15.63 12.22
CA ILE A 581 -6.36 15.53 11.37
C ILE A 581 -5.99 15.02 9.98
N LEU A 582 -4.97 15.58 9.36
CA LEU A 582 -4.50 15.15 8.04
C LEU A 582 -4.05 13.69 8.06
N GLN A 583 -3.24 13.30 9.04
CA GLN A 583 -2.78 11.92 9.22
C GLN A 583 -3.95 10.93 9.41
N ALA A 584 -4.92 11.32 10.23
CA ALA A 584 -6.09 10.50 10.54
C ALA A 584 -7.01 10.30 9.32
N ILE A 585 -7.24 11.36 8.55
CA ILE A 585 -8.00 11.29 7.29
C ILE A 585 -7.31 10.31 6.31
N MET A 586 -5.99 10.36 6.24
CA MET A 586 -5.20 9.46 5.39
C MET A 586 -5.35 8.00 5.80
N ALA A 587 -5.18 7.71 7.08
CA ALA A 587 -5.30 6.34 7.62
C ALA A 587 -6.71 5.78 7.42
N ALA A 588 -7.74 6.56 7.76
CA ALA A 588 -9.14 6.14 7.64
C ALA A 588 -9.59 6.00 6.17
N GLY A 589 -9.08 6.83 5.26
CA GLY A 589 -9.35 6.73 3.82
C GLY A 589 -8.80 5.43 3.20
N GLN A 590 -7.75 4.87 3.75
CA GLN A 590 -7.17 3.60 3.32
C GLN A 590 -8.02 2.41 3.79
N ASN A 591 -8.45 2.43 5.05
CA ASN A 591 -9.27 1.36 5.64
C ASN A 591 -10.66 1.28 4.97
N GLY A 592 -11.26 2.40 4.60
CA GLY A 592 -12.56 2.45 3.92
C GLY A 592 -12.57 1.87 2.51
N ARG A 593 -11.42 1.82 1.81
CA ARG A 593 -11.29 1.18 0.49
C ARG A 593 -11.10 -0.33 0.58
N ALA A 594 -10.35 -0.80 1.57
CA ALA A 594 -10.18 -2.24 1.82
C ALA A 594 -11.50 -2.96 2.16
N ALA A 595 -12.50 -2.25 2.66
CA ALA A 595 -13.83 -2.79 2.95
C ALA A 595 -14.76 -2.82 1.73
N GLN A 596 -14.40 -2.19 0.60
CA GLN A 596 -15.20 -2.15 -0.64
C GLN A 596 -14.71 -3.13 -1.72
N GLU A 597 -13.60 -3.82 -1.52
CA GLU A 597 -13.03 -4.91 -2.33
C GLU A 597 -13.24 -6.27 -1.65
#